data_675c069135e4f4dbf4ceea8c3e40964a
#
_entry.id   675c069135e4f4dbf4ceea8c3e40964a
#
_cell.length_a   1.000
_cell.length_b   1.000
_cell.length_c   1.000
_cell.angle_alpha   90.00
_cell.angle_beta   90.00
_cell.angle_gamma   90.00
#
_symmetry.space_group_name_H-M   'P 1'
#
loop_
_entity.id
_entity.type
_entity.pdbx_description
1 polymer ?
#
loop_
_entity_poly.entity_id
_entity_poly.type
_entity_poly.pdbx_seq_one_letter_code
_entity_poly.pdbx_strand_id
1 'polypeptide(L)'
;MKINRKYLISTAVTIIAIAFLFTNFTYTPLAFAKDNSPSYYRQKAIHNPDGIGKYYMKREIAGVMGHQAMMWLERHSREVEEQPDATVEQLELNSDDVVADVGAGSGYFSFRIAQKVTQGKVYAIDIQPEMLDAISDSKKENNITNVETILGQEDSPNLPAQSIDLAFMVDAYHEFAYPREMMEGIVQALKPGGRVVLLEYRKENPMIMIKPLHKMTQKQVKKELKAVGLKWQTTKEFLPEQHFLVFSKPV
;
A
#
# COMPACT_ATOMS: atom_id res chain seq x y z
N MET A 1 -3.84 92.67 -4.77
CA MET A 1 -4.62 91.59 -4.27
C MET A 1 -3.79 90.85 -3.23
N LYS A 2 -4.20 90.86 -1.96
CA LYS A 2 -3.40 90.52 -0.79
C LYS A 2 -3.33 89.00 -0.64
N ILE A 3 -2.16 88.39 -0.69
CA ILE A 3 -1.89 87.05 -0.34
C ILE A 3 -1.59 86.96 1.14
N ASN A 4 -2.43 86.30 1.89
CA ASN A 4 -2.36 86.17 3.32
C ASN A 4 -1.30 85.12 3.69
N ARG A 5 -0.22 85.58 4.31
CA ARG A 5 0.75 84.74 4.99
C ARG A 5 0.18 84.33 6.35
N LYS A 6 -0.22 83.12 6.54
CA LYS A 6 -0.26 82.44 7.85
C LYS A 6 -0.55 81.01 7.62
N TYR A 7 0.48 80.19 7.76
CA TYR A 7 0.51 78.91 8.47
C TYR A 7 1.86 78.26 8.17
N LEU A 8 2.91 78.81 8.81
CA LEU A 8 4.06 77.98 9.11
C LEU A 8 3.69 77.16 10.33
N ILE A 9 3.19 75.96 10.10
CA ILE A 9 3.08 74.98 11.16
C ILE A 9 4.35 74.15 11.10
N SER A 10 5.14 74.29 12.13
CA SER A 10 6.27 73.48 12.49
C SER A 10 5.82 72.03 12.59
N THR A 11 6.15 71.22 11.60
CA THR A 11 6.06 69.77 11.73
C THR A 11 7.26 69.30 12.53
N ALA A 12 7.11 69.27 13.84
CA ALA A 12 8.00 68.51 14.69
C ALA A 12 7.93 67.01 14.25
N VAL A 13 9.00 66.57 13.63
CA VAL A 13 9.18 65.13 13.32
C VAL A 13 9.43 64.43 14.64
N THR A 14 8.35 63.87 15.19
CA THR A 14 8.46 62.94 16.31
C THR A 14 9.02 61.64 15.77
N ILE A 15 10.32 61.45 15.90
CA ILE A 15 10.95 60.16 15.66
C ILE A 15 10.55 59.27 16.80
N ILE A 16 9.50 58.45 16.58
CA ILE A 16 9.18 57.34 17.47
C ILE A 16 10.26 56.29 17.23
N ALA A 17 11.24 56.26 18.13
CA ALA A 17 12.15 55.14 18.22
C ALA A 17 11.37 53.91 18.69
N ILE A 18 10.89 53.13 17.75
CA ILE A 18 10.40 51.78 18.04
C ILE A 18 11.63 50.96 18.41
N ALA A 19 11.88 50.83 19.70
CA ALA A 19 12.83 49.87 20.21
C ALA A 19 12.27 48.46 19.89
N PHE A 20 12.76 47.87 18.82
CA PHE A 20 12.61 46.46 18.57
C PHE A 20 13.32 45.73 19.70
N LEU A 21 12.58 45.31 20.70
CA LEU A 21 12.99 44.27 21.61
C LEU A 21 13.17 43.02 20.79
N PHE A 22 14.37 42.80 20.26
CA PHE A 22 14.79 41.48 19.80
C PHE A 22 14.87 40.59 21.04
N THR A 23 13.72 39.98 21.40
CA THR A 23 13.75 38.80 22.20
C THR A 23 14.51 37.77 21.37
N ASN A 24 15.71 37.43 21.80
CA ASN A 24 16.47 36.31 21.30
C ASN A 24 15.63 35.05 21.53
N PHE A 25 14.71 34.77 20.59
CA PHE A 25 14.14 33.43 20.45
C PHE A 25 15.29 32.57 19.94
N THR A 26 16.03 32.00 20.86
CA THR A 26 16.92 30.89 20.53
C THR A 26 16.03 29.77 20.01
N TYR A 27 15.95 29.69 18.69
CA TYR A 27 15.48 28.47 18.04
C TYR A 27 16.43 27.35 18.49
N THR A 28 16.07 26.66 19.56
CA THR A 28 16.58 25.32 19.79
C THR A 28 15.99 24.48 18.69
N PRO A 29 16.77 24.01 17.70
CA PRO A 29 16.24 23.02 16.77
C PRO A 29 15.79 21.85 17.64
N LEU A 30 14.50 21.49 17.56
CA LEU A 30 14.04 20.21 18.09
C LEU A 30 14.99 19.17 17.48
N ALA A 31 15.92 18.71 18.29
CA ALA A 31 16.72 17.56 17.94
C ALA A 31 15.72 16.43 17.80
N PHE A 32 15.34 16.13 16.57
CA PHE A 32 14.67 14.86 16.27
C PHE A 32 15.57 13.80 16.88
N ALA A 33 15.08 13.13 17.90
CA ALA A 33 15.75 11.97 18.45
C ALA A 33 16.08 11.08 17.27
N LYS A 34 17.38 10.85 17.03
CA LYS A 34 17.83 10.00 15.96
C LYS A 34 17.26 8.63 16.29
N ASP A 35 16.20 8.24 15.60
CA ASP A 35 15.64 6.91 15.74
C ASP A 35 16.75 5.93 15.42
N ASN A 36 17.29 5.28 16.45
CA ASN A 36 18.34 4.27 16.34
C ASN A 36 17.78 2.92 15.91
N SER A 37 16.50 2.84 15.53
CA SER A 37 15.92 1.66 14.91
C SER A 37 16.68 1.33 13.65
N PRO A 38 17.03 0.07 13.39
CA PRO A 38 17.75 -0.31 12.19
C PRO A 38 16.90 0.10 10.98
N SER A 39 17.38 1.07 10.22
CA SER A 39 16.69 1.48 8.98
C SER A 39 16.71 0.31 8.01
N TYR A 40 15.55 -0.33 7.82
CA TYR A 40 15.35 -1.39 6.83
C TYR A 40 15.45 -0.88 5.40
N TYR A 41 15.37 0.43 5.24
CA TYR A 41 15.26 1.10 3.96
C TYR A 41 16.48 1.94 3.62
N ARG A 42 16.73 2.08 2.33
CA ARG A 42 17.72 3.04 1.80
C ARG A 42 17.02 3.95 0.82
N GLN A 43 17.27 5.25 0.91
CA GLN A 43 16.76 6.23 -0.03
C GLN A 43 17.87 6.60 -1.03
N LYS A 44 17.51 6.77 -2.32
CA LYS A 44 18.39 7.28 -3.36
C LYS A 44 17.73 8.43 -4.10
N ALA A 45 18.47 9.52 -4.31
CA ALA A 45 17.98 10.68 -5.07
C ALA A 45 17.91 10.40 -6.58
N ILE A 46 18.82 9.55 -7.10
CA ILE A 46 18.80 9.11 -8.50
C ILE A 46 18.28 7.68 -8.50
N HIS A 47 17.12 7.48 -9.08
CA HIS A 47 16.41 6.20 -9.09
C HIS A 47 15.59 6.03 -10.37
N ASN A 48 14.93 4.88 -10.51
CA ASN A 48 14.03 4.63 -11.64
C ASN A 48 12.81 5.57 -11.58
N PRO A 49 12.42 6.24 -12.69
CA PRO A 49 11.21 7.09 -12.72
C PRO A 49 9.91 6.38 -12.32
N ASP A 50 9.86 5.05 -12.46
CA ASP A 50 8.74 4.20 -12.10
C ASP A 50 8.80 3.68 -10.64
N GLY A 51 9.80 4.13 -9.87
CA GLY A 51 10.01 3.80 -8.47
C GLY A 51 9.90 5.01 -7.57
N ILE A 52 9.86 4.77 -6.26
CA ILE A 52 9.80 5.84 -5.24
C ILE A 52 11.17 6.21 -4.67
N GLY A 53 12.26 5.69 -5.25
CA GLY A 53 13.62 5.92 -4.76
C GLY A 53 13.94 5.24 -3.43
N LYS A 54 13.00 4.50 -2.86
CA LYS A 54 13.17 3.73 -1.62
C LYS A 54 13.51 2.27 -1.94
N TYR A 55 14.49 1.73 -1.23
CA TYR A 55 15.00 0.38 -1.43
C TYR A 55 14.80 -0.47 -0.17
N TYR A 56 14.18 -1.63 -0.33
CA TYR A 56 14.06 -2.66 0.70
C TYR A 56 14.80 -3.92 0.27
N MET A 57 15.69 -4.42 1.11
CA MET A 57 16.50 -5.64 0.86
C MET A 57 17.16 -5.70 -0.53
N LYS A 58 17.61 -4.54 -1.06
CA LYS A 58 18.24 -4.31 -2.37
C LYS A 58 17.26 -4.17 -3.55
N ARG A 59 15.95 -4.31 -3.36
CA ARG A 59 14.92 -4.03 -4.34
C ARG A 59 14.51 -2.56 -4.25
N GLU A 60 14.39 -1.86 -5.36
CA GLU A 60 13.68 -0.59 -5.42
C GLU A 60 12.17 -0.86 -5.40
N ILE A 61 11.44 -0.09 -4.63
CA ILE A 61 9.98 -0.17 -4.51
C ILE A 61 9.36 0.56 -5.70
N ALA A 62 8.38 -0.06 -6.36
CA ALA A 62 7.64 0.56 -7.45
C ALA A 62 6.74 1.70 -6.94
N GLY A 63 6.43 2.64 -7.82
CA GLY A 63 5.37 3.61 -7.57
C GLY A 63 4.00 2.95 -7.59
N VAL A 64 3.09 3.39 -6.73
CA VAL A 64 1.72 2.86 -6.68
C VAL A 64 0.97 3.20 -7.97
N MET A 65 0.26 2.23 -8.52
CA MET A 65 -0.66 2.44 -9.63
C MET A 65 -1.87 3.26 -9.14
N GLY A 66 -2.05 4.48 -9.68
CA GLY A 66 -3.15 5.35 -9.30
C GLY A 66 -4.52 4.82 -9.75
N HIS A 67 -5.57 5.19 -9.02
CA HIS A 67 -6.96 4.80 -9.31
C HIS A 67 -7.43 5.17 -10.74
N GLN A 68 -6.79 6.15 -11.39
CA GLN A 68 -7.06 6.51 -12.79
C GLN A 68 -6.81 5.33 -13.75
N ALA A 69 -5.99 4.37 -13.35
CA ALA A 69 -5.72 3.15 -14.12
C ALA A 69 -6.68 1.98 -13.77
N MET A 70 -7.77 2.22 -13.04
CA MET A 70 -8.73 1.20 -12.61
C MET A 70 -9.26 0.37 -13.80
N MET A 71 -9.48 0.99 -14.95
CA MET A 71 -9.92 0.28 -16.17
C MET A 71 -8.94 -0.82 -16.62
N TRP A 72 -7.66 -0.69 -16.28
CA TRP A 72 -6.67 -1.73 -16.54
C TRP A 72 -6.90 -2.98 -15.67
N LEU A 73 -7.43 -2.79 -14.44
CA LEU A 73 -7.77 -3.89 -13.54
C LEU A 73 -8.98 -4.69 -14.01
N GLU A 74 -9.80 -4.12 -14.90
CA GLU A 74 -11.00 -4.75 -15.47
C GLU A 74 -10.80 -5.23 -16.92
N ARG A 75 -9.55 -5.27 -17.41
CA ARG A 75 -9.25 -5.70 -18.78
C ARG A 75 -9.61 -7.17 -18.99
N HIS A 76 -10.19 -7.49 -20.15
CA HIS A 76 -10.63 -8.85 -20.48
C HIS A 76 -9.47 -9.86 -20.57
N SER A 77 -8.24 -9.40 -20.85
CA SER A 77 -7.07 -10.29 -20.93
C SER A 77 -6.72 -10.95 -19.59
N ARG A 78 -7.18 -10.40 -18.44
CA ARG A 78 -6.99 -11.03 -17.12
C ARG A 78 -7.53 -12.45 -17.03
N GLU A 79 -8.63 -12.74 -17.75
CA GLU A 79 -9.21 -14.10 -17.77
C GLU A 79 -8.20 -15.15 -18.27
N VAL A 80 -7.31 -14.76 -19.19
CA VAL A 80 -6.27 -15.65 -19.73
C VAL A 80 -4.97 -15.52 -18.93
N GLU A 81 -4.58 -14.30 -18.59
CA GLU A 81 -3.30 -13.99 -17.94
C GLU A 81 -3.30 -14.44 -16.48
N GLU A 82 -4.35 -14.15 -15.75
CA GLU A 82 -4.44 -14.34 -14.30
C GLU A 82 -5.37 -15.49 -13.90
N GLN A 83 -6.15 -16.03 -14.85
CA GLN A 83 -7.08 -17.17 -14.65
C GLN A 83 -7.85 -17.03 -13.32
N PRO A 84 -8.67 -15.98 -13.14
CA PRO A 84 -9.17 -15.57 -11.82
C PRO A 84 -9.97 -16.66 -11.11
N ASP A 85 -10.79 -17.42 -11.81
CA ASP A 85 -11.56 -18.50 -11.19
C ASP A 85 -10.65 -19.64 -10.73
N ALA A 86 -9.68 -20.05 -11.56
CA ALA A 86 -8.68 -21.04 -11.16
C ALA A 86 -7.80 -20.51 -10.02
N THR A 87 -7.45 -19.24 -10.05
CA THR A 87 -6.70 -18.57 -8.97
C THR A 87 -7.46 -18.66 -7.64
N VAL A 88 -8.75 -18.32 -7.63
CA VAL A 88 -9.58 -18.41 -6.42
C VAL A 88 -9.75 -19.86 -5.95
N GLU A 89 -9.93 -20.82 -6.86
CA GLU A 89 -9.95 -22.26 -6.49
C GLU A 89 -8.64 -22.69 -5.82
N GLN A 90 -7.50 -22.21 -6.31
CA GLN A 90 -6.19 -22.54 -5.75
C GLN A 90 -5.90 -21.88 -4.39
N LEU A 91 -6.73 -20.96 -3.92
CA LEU A 91 -6.68 -20.44 -2.55
C LEU A 91 -7.13 -21.50 -1.52
N GLU A 92 -7.89 -22.51 -1.94
CA GLU A 92 -8.36 -23.62 -1.08
C GLU A 92 -9.09 -23.08 0.17
N LEU A 93 -10.14 -22.26 -0.09
CA LEU A 93 -10.90 -21.57 0.95
C LEU A 93 -11.98 -22.46 1.55
N ASN A 94 -12.18 -22.34 2.86
CA ASN A 94 -13.38 -22.82 3.53
C ASN A 94 -14.48 -21.74 3.47
N SER A 95 -15.74 -22.15 3.59
CA SER A 95 -16.88 -21.24 3.50
C SER A 95 -16.93 -20.20 4.60
N ASP A 96 -16.29 -20.45 5.74
CA ASP A 96 -16.24 -19.60 6.94
C ASP A 96 -14.91 -18.82 7.09
N ASP A 97 -13.99 -18.95 6.12
CA ASP A 97 -12.72 -18.22 6.15
C ASP A 97 -12.95 -16.69 6.11
N VAL A 98 -12.11 -15.98 6.83
CA VAL A 98 -11.98 -14.52 6.77
C VAL A 98 -10.74 -14.19 5.94
N VAL A 99 -10.95 -13.57 4.79
CA VAL A 99 -9.89 -13.26 3.84
C VAL A 99 -9.62 -11.76 3.80
N ALA A 100 -8.36 -11.36 3.83
CA ALA A 100 -7.93 -10.00 3.55
C ALA A 100 -7.35 -9.93 2.13
N ASP A 101 -8.01 -9.20 1.24
CA ASP A 101 -7.52 -8.84 -0.09
C ASP A 101 -6.80 -7.48 0.02
N VAL A 102 -5.46 -7.49 0.01
CA VAL A 102 -4.62 -6.33 0.32
C VAL A 102 -4.07 -5.72 -0.97
N GLY A 103 -4.44 -4.48 -1.25
CA GLY A 103 -4.33 -3.85 -2.56
C GLY A 103 -5.48 -4.30 -3.46
N ALA A 104 -6.71 -4.24 -2.92
CA ALA A 104 -7.90 -4.81 -3.56
C ALA A 104 -8.28 -4.14 -4.88
N GLY A 105 -7.80 -2.90 -5.13
CA GLY A 105 -8.10 -2.15 -6.34
C GLY A 105 -9.60 -1.99 -6.57
N SER A 106 -10.09 -2.43 -7.72
CA SER A 106 -11.52 -2.42 -8.06
C SER A 106 -12.38 -3.47 -7.34
N GLY A 107 -11.75 -4.36 -6.53
CA GLY A 107 -12.44 -5.49 -5.90
C GLY A 107 -12.58 -6.72 -6.80
N TYR A 108 -11.86 -6.74 -7.91
CA TYR A 108 -11.95 -7.81 -8.92
C TYR A 108 -11.82 -9.22 -8.32
N PHE A 109 -10.86 -9.44 -7.43
CA PHE A 109 -10.72 -10.70 -6.70
C PHE A 109 -11.58 -10.74 -5.42
N SER A 110 -11.76 -9.62 -4.73
CA SER A 110 -12.59 -9.57 -3.52
C SER A 110 -13.98 -10.15 -3.75
N PHE A 111 -14.64 -9.80 -4.87
CA PHE A 111 -15.98 -10.28 -5.17
C PHE A 111 -16.02 -11.79 -5.53
N ARG A 112 -15.00 -12.28 -6.21
CA ARG A 112 -14.88 -13.72 -6.51
C ARG A 112 -14.62 -14.56 -5.26
N ILE A 113 -13.77 -14.07 -4.37
CA ILE A 113 -13.50 -14.69 -3.07
C ILE A 113 -14.77 -14.69 -2.21
N ALA A 114 -15.52 -13.60 -2.19
CA ALA A 114 -16.77 -13.49 -1.43
C ALA A 114 -17.81 -14.55 -1.81
N GLN A 115 -17.83 -15.01 -3.05
CA GLN A 115 -18.69 -16.11 -3.50
C GLN A 115 -18.28 -17.47 -2.92
N LYS A 116 -17.03 -17.63 -2.48
CA LYS A 116 -16.53 -18.87 -1.85
C LYS A 116 -16.72 -18.86 -0.34
N VAL A 117 -16.48 -17.71 0.30
CA VAL A 117 -16.56 -17.56 1.76
C VAL A 117 -17.96 -17.08 2.19
N THR A 118 -18.98 -17.88 1.90
CA THR A 118 -20.40 -17.50 2.08
C THR A 118 -20.84 -17.36 3.53
N GLN A 119 -20.10 -17.93 4.48
CA GLN A 119 -20.30 -17.84 5.93
C GLN A 119 -19.19 -16.99 6.60
N GLY A 120 -18.15 -16.69 5.86
CA GLY A 120 -17.03 -15.84 6.24
C GLY A 120 -17.19 -14.40 5.73
N LYS A 121 -16.08 -13.74 5.51
CA LYS A 121 -16.05 -12.39 4.91
C LYS A 121 -14.74 -12.10 4.19
N VAL A 122 -14.78 -11.06 3.36
CA VAL A 122 -13.61 -10.48 2.71
C VAL A 122 -13.40 -9.06 3.23
N TYR A 123 -12.22 -8.77 3.73
CA TYR A 123 -11.74 -7.41 3.93
C TYR A 123 -11.03 -6.96 2.66
N ALA A 124 -11.65 -6.06 1.91
CA ALA A 124 -11.05 -5.42 0.75
C ALA A 124 -10.28 -4.18 1.22
N ILE A 125 -8.96 -4.26 1.18
CA ILE A 125 -8.07 -3.24 1.75
C ILE A 125 -7.35 -2.52 0.63
N ASP A 126 -7.44 -1.21 0.59
CA ASP A 126 -6.67 -0.35 -0.32
C ASP A 126 -6.26 0.94 0.38
N ILE A 127 -5.18 1.57 -0.09
CA ILE A 127 -4.72 2.88 0.42
C ILE A 127 -5.40 4.04 -0.30
N GLN A 128 -6.09 3.79 -1.41
CA GLN A 128 -6.76 4.79 -2.24
C GLN A 128 -8.26 4.78 -1.94
N PRO A 129 -8.83 5.85 -1.36
CA PRO A 129 -10.26 5.93 -1.07
C PRO A 129 -11.14 5.70 -2.28
N GLU A 130 -10.71 6.18 -3.47
CA GLU A 130 -11.45 6.05 -4.72
C GLU A 130 -11.64 4.58 -5.15
N MET A 131 -10.67 3.71 -4.85
CA MET A 131 -10.81 2.27 -5.07
C MET A 131 -11.86 1.67 -4.13
N LEU A 132 -11.84 2.06 -2.86
CA LEU A 132 -12.82 1.60 -1.87
C LEU A 132 -14.25 2.10 -2.15
N ASP A 133 -14.38 3.32 -2.69
CA ASP A 133 -15.66 3.86 -3.14
C ASP A 133 -16.23 3.01 -4.28
N ALA A 134 -15.42 2.67 -5.29
CA ALA A 134 -15.82 1.80 -6.39
C ALA A 134 -16.27 0.41 -5.90
N ILE A 135 -15.53 -0.19 -4.96
CA ILE A 135 -15.94 -1.46 -4.32
C ILE A 135 -17.27 -1.29 -3.60
N SER A 136 -17.44 -0.19 -2.85
CA SER A 136 -18.65 0.07 -2.07
C SER A 136 -19.88 0.24 -2.95
N ASP A 137 -19.73 0.87 -4.10
CA ASP A 137 -20.82 1.03 -5.07
C ASP A 137 -21.16 -0.31 -5.76
N SER A 138 -20.15 -1.06 -6.21
CA SER A 138 -20.35 -2.39 -6.78
C SER A 138 -21.03 -3.37 -5.80
N LYS A 139 -20.69 -3.30 -4.51
CA LYS A 139 -21.36 -4.08 -3.45
C LYS A 139 -22.86 -3.78 -3.38
N LYS A 140 -23.23 -2.50 -3.40
CA LYS A 140 -24.64 -2.07 -3.34
C LYS A 140 -25.41 -2.53 -4.56
N GLU A 141 -24.84 -2.32 -5.75
CA GLU A 141 -25.47 -2.70 -7.02
C GLU A 141 -25.70 -4.21 -7.12
N ASN A 142 -24.79 -5.03 -6.60
CA ASN A 142 -24.85 -6.48 -6.70
C ASN A 142 -25.36 -7.17 -5.42
N ASN A 143 -25.81 -6.42 -4.42
CA ASN A 143 -26.31 -6.92 -3.13
C ASN A 143 -25.30 -7.83 -2.39
N ILE A 144 -23.99 -7.52 -2.47
CA ILE A 144 -22.92 -8.29 -1.81
C ILE A 144 -22.77 -7.79 -0.37
N THR A 145 -22.96 -8.68 0.60
CA THR A 145 -23.01 -8.31 2.03
C THR A 145 -21.77 -8.72 2.82
N ASN A 146 -21.00 -9.69 2.32
CA ASN A 146 -19.83 -10.26 3.00
C ASN A 146 -18.48 -9.71 2.52
N VAL A 147 -18.46 -8.56 1.85
CA VAL A 147 -17.26 -7.77 1.57
C VAL A 147 -17.28 -6.50 2.41
N GLU A 148 -16.21 -6.18 3.11
CA GLU A 148 -16.04 -5.00 3.96
C GLU A 148 -14.81 -4.23 3.48
N THR A 149 -14.95 -2.93 3.20
CA THR A 149 -13.85 -2.08 2.75
C THR A 149 -13.08 -1.51 3.93
N ILE A 150 -11.76 -1.53 3.88
CA ILE A 150 -10.87 -0.97 4.90
C ILE A 150 -9.87 -0.04 4.23
N LEU A 151 -9.79 1.20 4.69
CA LEU A 151 -8.74 2.11 4.29
C LEU A 151 -7.44 1.71 5.00
N GLY A 152 -6.50 1.16 4.23
CA GLY A 152 -5.16 0.85 4.68
C GLY A 152 -4.29 2.11 4.81
N GLN A 153 -3.10 1.92 5.40
CA GLN A 153 -2.04 2.92 5.41
C GLN A 153 -0.83 2.35 4.65
N GLU A 154 0.15 3.18 4.34
CA GLU A 154 1.36 2.71 3.63
C GLU A 154 2.14 1.64 4.41
N ASP A 155 2.01 1.62 5.74
CA ASP A 155 2.72 0.76 6.67
C ASP A 155 1.82 -0.17 7.50
N SER A 156 0.49 -0.10 7.32
CA SER A 156 -0.46 -0.88 8.11
C SER A 156 -1.70 -1.30 7.31
N PRO A 157 -2.13 -2.56 7.39
CA PRO A 157 -3.39 -3.02 6.79
C PRO A 157 -4.62 -2.59 7.60
N ASN A 158 -4.44 -1.98 8.78
CA ASN A 158 -5.51 -1.61 9.72
C ASN A 158 -6.44 -2.76 10.12
N LEU A 159 -5.90 -3.97 10.21
CA LEU A 159 -6.64 -5.17 10.61
C LEU A 159 -6.47 -5.46 12.11
N PRO A 160 -7.51 -5.98 12.78
CA PRO A 160 -7.37 -6.51 14.15
C PRO A 160 -6.42 -7.71 14.19
N ALA A 161 -5.75 -7.90 15.31
CA ALA A 161 -4.90 -9.08 15.52
C ALA A 161 -5.73 -10.37 15.47
N GLN A 162 -5.16 -11.43 14.87
CA GLN A 162 -5.75 -12.78 14.79
C GLN A 162 -7.19 -12.80 14.23
N SER A 163 -7.46 -11.96 13.25
CA SER A 163 -8.80 -11.77 12.66
C SER A 163 -8.99 -12.45 11.30
N ILE A 164 -7.90 -12.83 10.63
CA ILE A 164 -7.97 -13.38 9.27
C ILE A 164 -7.34 -14.77 9.17
N ASP A 165 -7.86 -15.58 8.26
CA ASP A 165 -7.35 -16.92 7.92
C ASP A 165 -6.36 -16.85 6.77
N LEU A 166 -6.59 -15.91 5.82
CA LEU A 166 -5.79 -15.70 4.63
C LEU A 166 -5.60 -14.22 4.35
N ALA A 167 -4.36 -13.81 4.05
CA ALA A 167 -4.08 -12.57 3.35
C ALA A 167 -3.72 -12.88 1.89
N PHE A 168 -4.37 -12.20 0.95
CA PHE A 168 -4.22 -12.37 -0.48
C PHE A 168 -3.77 -11.05 -1.12
N MET A 169 -2.81 -11.10 -2.03
CA MET A 169 -2.27 -9.94 -2.73
C MET A 169 -2.00 -10.31 -4.19
N VAL A 170 -2.49 -9.48 -5.11
CA VAL A 170 -2.27 -9.65 -6.55
C VAL A 170 -1.62 -8.40 -7.11
N ASP A 171 -0.38 -8.53 -7.55
CA ASP A 171 0.42 -7.45 -8.16
C ASP A 171 0.41 -6.15 -7.32
N ALA A 172 0.42 -6.29 -5.99
CA ALA A 172 0.36 -5.18 -5.04
C ALA A 172 1.61 -5.08 -4.14
N TYR A 173 2.19 -6.22 -3.75
CA TYR A 173 3.27 -6.24 -2.77
C TYR A 173 4.52 -5.47 -3.23
N HIS A 174 4.82 -5.47 -4.52
CA HIS A 174 5.96 -4.74 -5.06
C HIS A 174 5.83 -3.22 -4.94
N GLU A 175 4.61 -2.70 -4.72
CA GLU A 175 4.28 -1.28 -4.55
C GLU A 175 4.26 -0.82 -3.08
N PHE A 176 4.31 -1.73 -2.11
CA PHE A 176 4.25 -1.35 -0.70
C PHE A 176 5.41 -0.42 -0.33
N ALA A 177 5.09 0.80 0.09
CA ALA A 177 6.08 1.81 0.49
C ALA A 177 6.85 1.40 1.75
N TYR A 178 6.21 0.62 2.64
CA TYR A 178 6.77 0.04 3.86
C TYR A 178 6.47 -1.46 3.93
N PRO A 179 7.08 -2.28 3.03
CA PRO A 179 6.72 -3.69 2.90
C PRO A 179 6.97 -4.50 4.17
N ARG A 180 7.95 -4.13 4.99
CA ARG A 180 8.22 -4.82 6.25
C ARG A 180 7.10 -4.60 7.27
N GLU A 181 6.77 -3.35 7.53
CA GLU A 181 5.76 -2.93 8.51
C GLU A 181 4.37 -3.43 8.10
N MET A 182 4.02 -3.27 6.83
CA MET A 182 2.78 -3.80 6.28
C MET A 182 2.68 -5.32 6.49
N MET A 183 3.73 -6.07 6.16
CA MET A 183 3.73 -7.52 6.34
C MET A 183 3.77 -7.94 7.82
N GLU A 184 4.43 -7.20 8.70
CA GLU A 184 4.36 -7.42 10.15
C GLU A 184 2.93 -7.23 10.67
N GLY A 185 2.21 -6.20 10.20
CA GLY A 185 0.79 -5.98 10.49
C GLY A 185 -0.09 -7.12 9.98
N ILE A 186 0.15 -7.61 8.76
CA ILE A 186 -0.56 -8.78 8.20
C ILE A 186 -0.29 -10.03 9.04
N VAL A 187 0.97 -10.27 9.42
CA VAL A 187 1.32 -11.43 10.28
C VAL A 187 0.63 -11.34 11.65
N GLN A 188 0.48 -10.15 12.23
CA GLN A 188 -0.29 -9.96 13.47
C GLN A 188 -1.78 -10.27 13.25
N ALA A 189 -2.34 -9.85 12.13
CA ALA A 189 -3.74 -10.07 11.79
C ALA A 189 -4.07 -11.54 11.48
N LEU A 190 -3.10 -12.31 11.00
CA LEU A 190 -3.28 -13.74 10.74
C LEU A 190 -3.50 -14.52 12.05
N LYS A 191 -4.49 -15.41 12.04
CA LYS A 191 -4.67 -16.46 13.06
C LYS A 191 -3.45 -17.41 13.06
N PRO A 192 -3.21 -18.17 14.15
CA PRO A 192 -2.20 -19.24 14.13
C PRO A 192 -2.44 -20.20 12.97
N GLY A 193 -1.41 -20.51 12.19
CA GLY A 193 -1.52 -21.36 10.99
C GLY A 193 -2.14 -20.67 9.76
N GLY A 194 -2.56 -19.41 9.88
CA GLY A 194 -3.08 -18.63 8.77
C GLY A 194 -2.06 -18.46 7.63
N ARG A 195 -2.55 -18.17 6.44
CA ARG A 195 -1.74 -18.18 5.20
C ARG A 195 -1.62 -16.80 4.58
N VAL A 196 -0.54 -16.63 3.82
CA VAL A 196 -0.35 -15.51 2.90
C VAL A 196 -0.18 -16.08 1.51
N VAL A 197 -0.93 -15.56 0.54
CA VAL A 197 -0.76 -15.89 -0.88
C VAL A 197 -0.47 -14.61 -1.65
N LEU A 198 0.62 -14.65 -2.41
CA LEU A 198 1.01 -13.55 -3.31
C LEU A 198 1.03 -14.04 -4.75
N LEU A 199 0.40 -13.24 -5.60
CA LEU A 199 0.60 -13.29 -7.04
C LEU A 199 1.47 -12.10 -7.44
N GLU A 200 2.55 -12.37 -8.19
CA GLU A 200 3.49 -11.36 -8.66
C GLU A 200 4.01 -11.74 -10.03
N TYR A 201 4.05 -10.80 -10.97
CA TYR A 201 4.64 -11.02 -12.28
C TYR A 201 6.07 -11.52 -12.19
N ARG A 202 6.41 -12.54 -13.02
CA ARG A 202 7.71 -13.22 -13.03
C ARG A 202 8.80 -12.31 -13.55
N LYS A 203 9.63 -11.80 -12.67
CA LYS A 203 10.82 -11.00 -13.07
C LYS A 203 11.89 -11.85 -13.75
N GLU A 204 11.89 -13.15 -13.53
CA GLU A 204 12.77 -14.13 -14.18
C GLU A 204 12.50 -14.25 -15.67
N ASN A 205 11.30 -13.91 -16.13
CA ASN A 205 10.94 -13.95 -17.54
C ASN A 205 11.01 -12.53 -18.16
N PRO A 206 12.03 -12.25 -19.01
CA PRO A 206 12.16 -10.94 -19.64
C PRO A 206 11.10 -10.68 -20.72
N MET A 207 10.40 -11.71 -21.19
CA MET A 207 9.39 -11.60 -22.25
C MET A 207 8.05 -11.05 -21.73
N ILE A 208 7.82 -11.04 -20.42
CA ILE A 208 6.63 -10.47 -19.84
C ILE A 208 6.69 -8.95 -19.93
N MET A 209 5.73 -8.35 -20.63
CA MET A 209 5.68 -6.93 -21.01
C MET A 209 5.13 -6.04 -19.87
N ILE A 210 5.56 -6.31 -18.64
CA ILE A 210 5.28 -5.52 -17.43
C ILE A 210 6.55 -4.75 -17.07
N LYS A 211 6.39 -3.53 -16.57
CA LYS A 211 7.48 -2.65 -16.16
C LYS A 211 8.41 -3.35 -15.15
N PRO A 212 9.74 -3.15 -15.21
CA PRO A 212 10.70 -3.93 -14.42
C PRO A 212 10.53 -3.87 -12.90
N LEU A 213 10.02 -2.75 -12.33
CA LEU A 213 9.78 -2.63 -10.90
C LEU A 213 8.49 -3.29 -10.45
N HIS A 214 7.51 -3.48 -11.36
CA HIS A 214 6.25 -4.17 -11.12
C HIS A 214 6.34 -5.70 -11.34
N LYS A 215 7.55 -6.24 -11.32
CA LYS A 215 7.82 -7.68 -11.36
C LYS A 215 8.74 -8.08 -10.21
N MET A 216 8.50 -9.24 -9.64
CA MET A 216 9.34 -9.78 -8.57
C MET A 216 9.88 -11.17 -8.90
N THR A 217 11.10 -11.46 -8.39
CA THR A 217 11.60 -12.83 -8.42
C THR A 217 11.07 -13.60 -7.21
N GLN A 218 10.80 -14.90 -7.37
CA GLN A 218 10.45 -15.77 -6.24
C GLN A 218 11.48 -15.67 -5.11
N LYS A 219 12.76 -15.60 -5.47
CA LYS A 219 13.87 -15.48 -4.50
C LYS A 219 13.73 -14.23 -3.64
N GLN A 220 13.36 -13.09 -4.25
CA GLN A 220 13.20 -11.84 -3.51
C GLN A 220 11.99 -11.89 -2.60
N VAL A 221 10.83 -12.35 -3.10
CA VAL A 221 9.60 -12.49 -2.29
C VAL A 221 9.87 -13.41 -1.10
N LYS A 222 10.41 -14.61 -1.35
CA LYS A 222 10.72 -15.58 -0.28
C LYS A 222 11.68 -15.01 0.78
N LYS A 223 12.65 -14.21 0.37
CA LYS A 223 13.58 -13.54 1.28
C LYS A 223 12.88 -12.49 2.15
N GLU A 224 12.03 -11.66 1.53
CA GLU A 224 11.34 -10.57 2.23
C GLU A 224 10.30 -11.11 3.23
N LEU A 225 9.50 -12.11 2.84
CA LEU A 225 8.48 -12.70 3.72
C LEU A 225 9.09 -13.55 4.85
N LYS A 226 10.22 -14.20 4.59
CA LYS A 226 10.98 -14.87 5.67
C LYS A 226 11.44 -13.90 6.75
N ALA A 227 11.77 -12.66 6.39
CA ALA A 227 12.25 -11.65 7.33
C ALA A 227 11.18 -11.20 8.35
N VAL A 228 9.89 -11.41 8.03
CA VAL A 228 8.74 -11.17 8.93
C VAL A 228 8.19 -12.45 9.57
N GLY A 229 8.94 -13.55 9.50
CA GLY A 229 8.62 -14.82 10.19
C GLY A 229 7.71 -15.77 9.42
N LEU A 230 7.29 -15.45 8.19
CA LEU A 230 6.50 -16.34 7.35
C LEU A 230 7.35 -17.48 6.77
N LYS A 231 6.77 -18.67 6.68
CA LYS A 231 7.39 -19.86 6.08
C LYS A 231 6.80 -20.13 4.70
N TRP A 232 7.66 -20.13 3.67
CA TRP A 232 7.26 -20.57 2.35
C TRP A 232 6.82 -22.04 2.38
N GLN A 233 5.67 -22.32 1.77
CA GLN A 233 5.08 -23.67 1.67
C GLN A 233 5.27 -24.23 0.27
N THR A 234 4.78 -23.51 -0.72
CA THR A 234 4.83 -23.96 -2.12
C THR A 234 4.75 -22.78 -3.09
N THR A 235 5.06 -23.05 -4.33
CA THR A 235 4.75 -22.19 -5.48
C THR A 235 3.93 -23.02 -6.46
N LYS A 236 2.70 -22.59 -6.79
CA LYS A 236 1.85 -23.23 -7.79
C LYS A 236 2.15 -22.62 -9.17
N GLU A 237 2.43 -23.43 -10.17
CA GLU A 237 2.97 -23.01 -11.47
C GLU A 237 1.91 -23.10 -12.59
N PHE A 238 0.65 -22.79 -12.31
CA PHE A 238 -0.43 -22.84 -13.30
C PHE A 238 -0.64 -21.52 -14.05
N LEU A 239 -0.19 -20.39 -13.49
CA LEU A 239 -0.31 -19.09 -14.13
C LEU A 239 0.81 -18.87 -15.15
N PRO A 240 0.49 -18.33 -16.34
CA PRO A 240 1.49 -18.16 -17.41
C PRO A 240 2.54 -17.10 -17.07
N GLU A 241 2.14 -16.01 -16.43
CA GLU A 241 3.01 -14.83 -16.24
C GLU A 241 3.33 -14.52 -14.78
N GLN A 242 2.54 -15.03 -13.83
CA GLN A 242 2.70 -14.74 -12.41
C GLN A 242 3.20 -15.95 -11.62
N HIS A 243 3.86 -15.65 -10.52
CA HIS A 243 4.09 -16.63 -9.45
C HIS A 243 2.85 -16.68 -8.56
N PHE A 244 2.43 -17.87 -8.16
CA PHE A 244 1.45 -18.08 -7.09
C PHE A 244 2.19 -18.64 -5.88
N LEU A 245 2.55 -17.80 -4.95
CA LEU A 245 3.42 -18.12 -3.81
C LEU A 245 2.59 -18.26 -2.53
N VAL A 246 2.68 -19.41 -1.87
CA VAL A 246 1.97 -19.71 -0.62
C VAL A 246 2.93 -19.72 0.56
N PHE A 247 2.60 -18.97 1.60
CA PHE A 247 3.32 -18.90 2.87
C PHE A 247 2.35 -19.19 4.02
N SER A 248 2.88 -19.61 5.16
CA SER A 248 2.11 -19.78 6.39
C SER A 248 2.76 -19.03 7.56
N LYS A 249 1.90 -18.56 8.46
CA LYS A 249 2.30 -18.14 9.80
C LYS A 249 2.56 -19.42 10.62
N PRO A 250 3.73 -19.57 11.25
CA PRO A 250 3.97 -20.67 12.19
C PRO A 250 2.93 -20.65 13.33
N VAL A 251 2.58 -21.84 13.81
CA VAL A 251 1.72 -22.03 15.00
C VAL A 251 2.49 -21.68 16.26
#